data_f6b91d9a4cfb7804f87cb9834b97dabb
#
_entry.id   f6b91d9a4cfb7804f87cb9834b97dabb
#
_cell.length_a   1.000
_cell.length_b   1.000
_cell.length_c   1.000
_cell.angle_alpha   90.00
_cell.angle_beta   90.00
_cell.angle_gamma   90.00
#
_symmetry.space_group_name_H-M   'P 1'
#
loop_
_entity.id
_entity.type
_entity.pdbx_description
1 polymer ?
#
loop_
_entity_poly.entity_id
_entity_poly.type
_entity_poly.pdbx_seq_one_letter_code
_entity_poly.pdbx_strand_id
1 'polypeptide(L)'
;MLFQGAALFDSMTVQENVMYPLEMFSQMSREEMVERARFCLERVNMPERAFGLMPSEISGGMQKRVAIARAIALNPKYLFCDEPNSGLDPKTSLVIDQLIQDITQEYGICTVVNSHDMNSIMEIGDNIVFLRNGVKEWQGSRHEIFHADNEALNEFVFASELFKKIKNKEQGTRNQD
;
A
#
# COMPACT_ATOMS: atom_id res chain seq x y z
N MET A 1 0.90 10.16 -3.99
CA MET A 1 0.00 9.65 -2.94
C MET A 1 -0.98 8.67 -3.55
N LEU A 2 -1.24 7.53 -2.88
CA LEU A 2 -2.29 6.56 -3.20
C LEU A 2 -3.46 6.76 -2.26
N PHE A 3 -4.63 7.03 -2.81
CA PHE A 3 -5.87 7.25 -2.05
C PHE A 3 -6.68 5.95 -1.89
N GLN A 4 -7.49 5.86 -0.85
CA GLN A 4 -8.33 4.71 -0.52
C GLN A 4 -9.15 4.20 -1.72
N GLY A 5 -9.80 5.07 -2.48
CA GLY A 5 -10.60 4.74 -3.67
C GLY A 5 -9.82 4.67 -4.98
N ALA A 6 -8.46 4.57 -4.96
CA ALA A 6 -7.58 4.75 -6.11
C ALA A 6 -7.65 6.17 -6.74
N ALA A 7 -8.78 6.84 -6.70
CA ALA A 7 -9.04 8.19 -7.21
C ALA A 7 -8.51 8.39 -8.64
N LEU A 8 -8.80 7.44 -9.51
CA LEU A 8 -8.52 7.56 -10.95
C LEU A 8 -9.52 8.53 -11.59
N PHE A 9 -9.09 9.20 -12.63
CA PHE A 9 -9.97 10.04 -13.45
C PHE A 9 -10.76 9.14 -14.40
N ASP A 10 -12.07 9.09 -14.25
CA ASP A 10 -12.96 8.24 -15.05
C ASP A 10 -13.01 8.65 -16.54
N SER A 11 -12.64 9.90 -16.83
CA SER A 11 -12.57 10.44 -18.20
C SER A 11 -11.24 10.18 -18.91
N MET A 12 -10.31 9.48 -18.25
CA MET A 12 -8.97 9.18 -18.76
C MET A 12 -8.75 7.67 -18.79
N THR A 13 -8.03 7.21 -19.81
CA THR A 13 -7.56 5.83 -19.89
C THR A 13 -6.58 5.51 -18.75
N VAL A 14 -6.29 4.23 -18.56
CA VAL A 14 -5.26 3.73 -17.64
C VAL A 14 -3.92 4.45 -17.85
N GLN A 15 -3.46 4.52 -19.10
CA GLN A 15 -2.19 5.17 -19.43
C GLN A 15 -2.23 6.68 -19.18
N GLU A 16 -3.30 7.36 -19.58
CA GLU A 16 -3.47 8.80 -19.35
C GLU A 16 -3.52 9.14 -17.86
N ASN A 17 -4.16 8.30 -17.03
CA ASN A 17 -4.12 8.47 -15.58
C ASN A 17 -2.68 8.47 -15.03
N VAL A 18 -1.79 7.63 -15.55
CA VAL A 18 -0.38 7.59 -15.14
C VAL A 18 0.41 8.75 -15.72
N MET A 19 0.08 9.21 -16.92
CA MET A 19 0.71 10.36 -17.56
C MET A 19 0.33 11.68 -16.88
N TYR A 20 -0.86 11.79 -16.30
CA TYR A 20 -1.38 13.04 -15.75
C TYR A 20 -0.40 13.81 -14.84
N PRO A 21 0.24 13.22 -13.82
CA PRO A 21 1.23 13.95 -13.02
C PRO A 21 2.46 14.37 -13.83
N LEU A 22 2.83 13.64 -14.88
CA LEU A 22 3.95 14.02 -15.76
C LEU A 22 3.58 15.27 -16.57
N GLU A 23 2.38 15.34 -17.10
CA GLU A 23 1.87 16.51 -17.85
C GLU A 23 1.82 17.76 -16.96
N MET A 24 1.47 17.60 -15.68
CA MET A 24 1.32 18.72 -14.75
C MET A 24 2.65 19.21 -14.17
N PHE A 25 3.64 18.34 -13.98
CA PHE A 25 4.80 18.65 -13.14
C PHE A 25 6.16 18.33 -13.77
N SER A 26 6.20 17.83 -15.01
CA SER A 26 7.46 17.59 -15.72
C SER A 26 7.58 18.45 -16.99
N GLN A 27 8.78 18.47 -17.58
CA GLN A 27 9.04 19.09 -18.87
C GLN A 27 9.31 18.03 -19.97
N MET A 28 8.88 16.78 -19.72
CA MET A 28 9.04 15.68 -20.67
C MET A 28 8.23 15.93 -21.94
N SER A 29 8.75 15.49 -23.08
CA SER A 29 7.96 15.41 -24.31
C SER A 29 6.81 14.40 -24.15
N ARG A 30 5.84 14.45 -25.05
CA ARG A 30 4.73 13.48 -25.00
C ARG A 30 5.21 12.03 -25.16
N GLU A 31 6.20 11.81 -26.00
CA GLU A 31 6.82 10.51 -26.24
C GLU A 31 7.49 9.99 -24.96
N GLU A 32 8.26 10.82 -24.27
CA GLU A 32 8.90 10.47 -22.99
C GLU A 32 7.86 10.16 -21.89
N MET A 33 6.75 10.92 -21.83
CA MET A 33 5.67 10.67 -20.88
C MET A 33 4.98 9.32 -21.15
N VAL A 34 4.74 8.99 -22.42
CA VAL A 34 4.16 7.68 -22.81
C VAL A 34 5.10 6.54 -22.40
N GLU A 35 6.40 6.66 -22.69
CA GLU A 35 7.39 5.65 -22.30
C GLU A 35 7.47 5.49 -20.78
N ARG A 36 7.48 6.61 -20.05
CA ARG A 36 7.50 6.61 -18.59
C ARG A 36 6.24 5.98 -18.00
N ALA A 37 5.06 6.32 -18.53
CA ALA A 37 3.79 5.74 -18.08
C ALA A 37 3.74 4.23 -18.36
N ARG A 38 4.18 3.78 -19.54
CA ARG A 38 4.31 2.36 -19.90
C ARG A 38 5.22 1.64 -18.89
N PHE A 39 6.40 2.16 -18.65
CA PHE A 39 7.33 1.61 -17.66
C PHE A 39 6.68 1.45 -16.28
N CYS A 40 6.00 2.49 -15.77
CA CYS A 40 5.32 2.44 -14.48
C CYS A 40 4.19 1.39 -14.44
N LEU A 41 3.42 1.26 -15.52
CA LEU A 41 2.35 0.26 -15.65
C LEU A 41 2.90 -1.17 -15.68
N GLU A 42 4.00 -1.40 -16.38
CA GLU A 42 4.69 -2.70 -16.39
C GLU A 42 5.21 -3.08 -15.00
N ARG A 43 5.76 -2.11 -14.25
CA ARG A 43 6.26 -2.33 -12.87
C ARG A 43 5.16 -2.76 -11.90
N VAL A 44 3.93 -2.35 -12.13
CA VAL A 44 2.76 -2.80 -11.33
C VAL A 44 2.06 -4.01 -11.95
N ASN A 45 2.69 -4.71 -12.88
CA ASN A 45 2.16 -5.88 -13.58
C ASN A 45 0.80 -5.63 -14.27
N MET A 46 0.61 -4.45 -14.88
CA MET A 46 -0.54 -4.18 -15.73
C MET A 46 -0.31 -4.76 -17.12
N PRO A 47 -1.26 -5.55 -17.66
CA PRO A 47 -1.14 -6.06 -19.02
C PRO A 47 -1.29 -4.92 -20.04
N GLU A 48 -0.47 -4.93 -21.10
CA GLU A 48 -0.46 -3.86 -22.12
C GLU A 48 -1.84 -3.60 -22.75
N ARG A 49 -2.64 -4.68 -22.94
CA ARG A 49 -4.03 -4.57 -23.45
C ARG A 49 -4.95 -3.69 -22.57
N ALA A 50 -4.58 -3.43 -21.32
CA ALA A 50 -5.36 -2.59 -20.41
C ALA A 50 -4.98 -1.11 -20.46
N PHE A 51 -3.90 -0.72 -21.14
CA PHE A 51 -3.40 0.66 -21.12
C PHE A 51 -4.40 1.66 -21.74
N GLY A 52 -5.15 1.22 -22.77
CA GLY A 52 -6.18 2.03 -23.42
C GLY A 52 -7.57 1.92 -22.80
N LEU A 53 -7.76 1.10 -21.76
CA LEU A 53 -9.06 0.92 -21.11
C LEU A 53 -9.35 2.07 -20.14
N MET A 54 -10.63 2.32 -19.88
CA MET A 54 -11.10 3.25 -18.85
C MET A 54 -11.09 2.57 -17.47
N PRO A 55 -11.04 3.34 -16.36
CA PRO A 55 -11.12 2.79 -15.01
C PRO A 55 -12.32 1.87 -14.77
N SER A 56 -13.47 2.15 -15.38
CA SER A 56 -14.69 1.33 -15.29
C SER A 56 -14.58 -0.04 -15.97
N GLU A 57 -13.60 -0.24 -16.83
CA GLU A 57 -13.39 -1.47 -17.60
C GLU A 57 -12.38 -2.42 -16.95
N ILE A 58 -11.79 -2.04 -15.82
CA ILE A 58 -10.79 -2.81 -15.08
C ILE A 58 -11.23 -3.11 -13.65
N SER A 59 -10.72 -4.20 -13.08
CA SER A 59 -11.05 -4.60 -11.70
C SER A 59 -10.52 -3.61 -10.66
N GLY A 60 -11.11 -3.62 -9.44
CA GLY A 60 -10.65 -2.78 -8.33
C GLY A 60 -9.17 -2.98 -7.98
N GLY A 61 -8.66 -4.21 -8.00
CA GLY A 61 -7.24 -4.49 -7.82
C GLY A 61 -6.36 -3.90 -8.94
N MET A 62 -6.83 -3.92 -10.19
CA MET A 62 -6.15 -3.25 -11.30
C MET A 62 -6.17 -1.73 -11.14
N GLN A 63 -7.29 -1.15 -10.68
CA GLN A 63 -7.37 0.30 -10.39
C GLN A 63 -6.35 0.71 -9.33
N LYS A 64 -6.16 -0.08 -8.27
CA LYS A 64 -5.13 0.15 -7.25
C LYS A 64 -3.72 0.11 -7.85
N ARG A 65 -3.42 -0.85 -8.71
CA ARG A 65 -2.14 -0.93 -9.42
C ARG A 65 -1.89 0.31 -10.28
N VAL A 66 -2.87 0.75 -11.05
CA VAL A 66 -2.79 2.00 -11.84
C VAL A 66 -2.53 3.22 -10.95
N ALA A 67 -3.21 3.31 -9.81
CA ALA A 67 -3.00 4.40 -8.86
C ALA A 67 -1.58 4.38 -8.24
N ILE A 68 -1.00 3.20 -8.00
CA ILE A 68 0.40 3.05 -7.58
C ILE A 68 1.34 3.50 -8.72
N ALA A 69 1.10 3.03 -9.95
CA ALA A 69 1.89 3.46 -11.14
C ALA A 69 1.87 4.98 -11.29
N ARG A 70 0.70 5.61 -11.15
CA ARG A 70 0.55 7.07 -11.16
C ARG A 70 1.35 7.74 -10.03
N ALA A 71 1.33 7.16 -8.84
CA ALA A 71 2.01 7.73 -7.68
C ALA A 71 3.54 7.70 -7.80
N ILE A 72 4.11 6.74 -8.55
CA ILE A 72 5.56 6.62 -8.77
C ILE A 72 6.05 7.26 -10.06
N ALA A 73 5.16 7.78 -10.91
CA ALA A 73 5.52 8.31 -12.23
C ALA A 73 6.60 9.40 -12.17
N LEU A 74 6.57 10.25 -11.16
CA LEU A 74 7.52 11.35 -10.93
C LEU A 74 8.76 10.97 -10.10
N ASN A 75 9.05 9.68 -9.88
CA ASN A 75 10.15 9.22 -9.02
C ASN A 75 10.15 9.90 -7.63
N PRO A 76 9.09 9.76 -6.84
CA PRO A 76 8.97 10.45 -5.56
C PRO A 76 10.00 9.91 -4.56
N LYS A 77 10.43 10.74 -3.60
CA LYS A 77 11.22 10.31 -2.44
C LYS A 77 10.33 9.72 -1.33
N TYR A 78 9.06 10.08 -1.32
CA TYR A 78 8.08 9.67 -0.31
C TYR A 78 6.80 9.18 -1.00
N LEU A 79 6.31 8.01 -0.59
CA LEU A 79 5.03 7.47 -1.03
C LEU A 79 4.08 7.40 0.17
N PHE A 80 2.91 8.02 0.04
CA PHE A 80 1.84 7.95 1.05
C PHE A 80 0.72 7.10 0.50
N CYS A 81 0.36 6.04 1.24
CA CYS A 81 -0.72 5.12 0.89
C CYS A 81 -1.80 5.19 1.99
N ASP A 82 -3.00 5.57 1.59
CA ASP A 82 -4.16 5.62 2.48
C ASP A 82 -5.09 4.45 2.17
N GLU A 83 -5.19 3.50 3.11
CA GLU A 83 -6.00 2.28 3.00
C GLU A 83 -5.85 1.58 1.64
N PRO A 84 -4.62 1.17 1.25
CA PRO A 84 -4.35 0.65 -0.10
C PRO A 84 -5.19 -0.59 -0.43
N ASN A 85 -5.51 -1.40 0.56
CA ASN A 85 -6.23 -2.66 0.42
C ASN A 85 -7.74 -2.57 0.62
N SER A 86 -8.27 -1.38 0.94
CA SER A 86 -9.70 -1.21 1.16
C SER A 86 -10.52 -1.67 -0.05
N GLY A 87 -11.52 -2.54 0.22
CA GLY A 87 -12.43 -3.07 -0.79
C GLY A 87 -11.88 -4.20 -1.66
N LEU A 88 -10.71 -4.75 -1.33
CA LEU A 88 -10.11 -5.89 -2.01
C LEU A 88 -10.35 -7.20 -1.25
N ASP A 89 -10.33 -8.30 -1.98
CA ASP A 89 -10.28 -9.64 -1.36
C ASP A 89 -8.88 -9.91 -0.75
N PRO A 90 -8.77 -10.82 0.22
CA PRO A 90 -7.51 -11.07 0.94
C PRO A 90 -6.33 -11.45 0.03
N LYS A 91 -6.58 -12.20 -1.04
CA LYS A 91 -5.52 -12.60 -1.97
C LYS A 91 -5.00 -11.41 -2.78
N THR A 92 -5.90 -10.55 -3.23
CA THR A 92 -5.54 -9.33 -3.96
C THR A 92 -4.84 -8.33 -3.04
N SER A 93 -5.24 -8.23 -1.76
CA SER A 93 -4.59 -7.40 -0.76
C SER A 93 -3.12 -7.76 -0.57
N LEU A 94 -2.81 -9.04 -0.40
CA LEU A 94 -1.41 -9.51 -0.30
C LEU A 94 -0.57 -9.13 -1.54
N VAL A 95 -1.15 -9.18 -2.73
CA VAL A 95 -0.45 -8.78 -3.96
C VAL A 95 -0.17 -7.27 -3.97
N ILE A 96 -1.09 -6.44 -3.47
CA ILE A 96 -0.88 -4.99 -3.37
C ILE A 96 0.16 -4.66 -2.30
N ASP A 97 0.14 -5.33 -1.15
CA ASP A 97 1.14 -5.16 -0.08
C ASP A 97 2.54 -5.50 -0.59
N GLN A 98 2.71 -6.65 -1.24
CA GLN A 98 3.98 -7.06 -1.83
C GLN A 98 4.45 -6.04 -2.88
N LEU A 99 3.56 -5.55 -3.73
CA LEU A 99 3.88 -4.56 -4.75
C LEU A 99 4.37 -3.25 -4.13
N ILE A 100 3.73 -2.77 -3.05
CA ILE A 100 4.16 -1.57 -2.31
C ILE A 100 5.55 -1.79 -1.71
N GLN A 101 5.80 -2.96 -1.13
CA GLN A 101 7.11 -3.31 -0.56
C GLN A 101 8.21 -3.37 -1.63
N ASP A 102 7.96 -4.06 -2.74
CA ASP A 102 8.90 -4.18 -3.85
C ASP A 102 9.28 -2.80 -4.42
N ILE A 103 8.30 -1.95 -4.66
CA ILE A 103 8.50 -0.57 -5.13
C ILE A 103 9.28 0.25 -4.10
N THR A 104 8.95 0.13 -2.82
CA THR A 104 9.66 0.84 -1.74
C THR A 104 11.14 0.50 -1.75
N GLN A 105 11.48 -0.79 -1.85
CA GLN A 105 12.86 -1.26 -1.86
C GLN A 105 13.59 -0.90 -3.15
N GLU A 106 12.97 -1.16 -4.29
CA GLU A 106 13.59 -0.94 -5.60
C GLU A 106 13.91 0.54 -5.87
N TYR A 107 12.99 1.42 -5.51
CA TYR A 107 13.17 2.87 -5.73
C TYR A 107 13.88 3.56 -4.55
N GLY A 108 14.15 2.85 -3.45
CA GLY A 108 14.76 3.42 -2.25
C GLY A 108 13.94 4.56 -1.66
N ILE A 109 12.61 4.45 -1.70
CA ILE A 109 11.68 5.48 -1.22
C ILE A 109 11.25 5.20 0.22
N CYS A 110 10.88 6.25 0.94
CA CYS A 110 10.21 6.10 2.24
C CYS A 110 8.70 6.01 2.01
N THR A 111 8.10 4.88 2.39
CA THR A 111 6.66 4.67 2.25
C THR A 111 5.96 4.76 3.59
N VAL A 112 4.91 5.57 3.65
CA VAL A 112 4.00 5.69 4.80
C VAL A 112 2.67 5.08 4.41
N VAL A 113 2.26 4.02 5.10
CA VAL A 113 0.97 3.35 4.88
C VAL A 113 0.07 3.61 6.07
N ASN A 114 -1.10 4.19 5.82
CA ASN A 114 -2.20 4.26 6.78
C ASN A 114 -3.13 3.08 6.53
N SER A 115 -3.33 2.22 7.53
CA SER A 115 -4.22 1.07 7.43
C SER A 115 -4.76 0.66 8.80
N HIS A 116 -5.95 0.06 8.80
CA HIS A 116 -6.53 -0.63 9.95
C HIS A 116 -6.45 -2.17 9.80
N ASP A 117 -5.91 -2.67 8.68
CA ASP A 117 -5.75 -4.11 8.45
C ASP A 117 -4.46 -4.62 9.09
N MET A 118 -4.61 -5.36 10.19
CA MET A 118 -3.49 -5.94 10.91
C MET A 118 -2.66 -6.92 10.07
N ASN A 119 -3.26 -7.60 9.08
CA ASN A 119 -2.50 -8.51 8.22
C ASN A 119 -1.50 -7.72 7.38
N SER A 120 -1.95 -6.64 6.71
CA SER A 120 -1.07 -5.75 5.96
C SER A 120 0.01 -5.12 6.84
N ILE A 121 -0.36 -4.64 8.03
CA ILE A 121 0.59 -4.03 8.98
C ILE A 121 1.69 -5.02 9.36
N MET A 122 1.34 -6.29 9.61
CA MET A 122 2.30 -7.34 9.97
C MET A 122 3.15 -7.82 8.78
N GLU A 123 2.61 -7.74 7.56
CA GLU A 123 3.33 -8.15 6.33
C GLU A 123 4.41 -7.13 5.95
N ILE A 124 4.05 -5.84 5.87
CA ILE A 124 4.91 -4.82 5.29
C ILE A 124 5.42 -3.75 6.28
N GLY A 125 4.95 -3.76 7.54
CA GLY A 125 5.29 -2.73 8.52
C GLY A 125 6.67 -2.95 9.15
N ASP A 126 7.61 -2.04 8.92
CA ASP A 126 8.92 -2.04 9.61
C ASP A 126 8.88 -1.23 10.91
N ASN A 127 8.29 -0.02 10.84
CA ASN A 127 8.11 0.89 11.97
C ASN A 127 6.63 1.26 12.06
N ILE A 128 5.97 0.78 13.08
CA ILE A 128 4.51 0.89 13.25
C ILE A 128 4.22 1.97 14.29
N VAL A 129 3.33 2.88 13.93
CA VAL A 129 2.83 3.93 14.82
C VAL A 129 1.35 3.72 15.04
N PHE A 130 0.94 3.51 16.29
CA PHE A 130 -0.46 3.40 16.67
C PHE A 130 -0.99 4.75 17.11
N LEU A 131 -2.02 5.22 16.40
CA LEU A 131 -2.70 6.48 16.67
C LEU A 131 -4.09 6.23 17.24
N ARG A 132 -4.43 6.92 18.33
CA ARG A 132 -5.76 6.90 18.94
C ARG A 132 -6.13 8.29 19.43
N ASN A 133 -7.34 8.74 19.15
CA ASN A 133 -7.84 10.06 19.58
C ASN A 133 -6.93 11.24 19.19
N GLY A 134 -6.27 11.16 18.04
CA GLY A 134 -5.39 12.20 17.53
C GLY A 134 -4.00 12.25 18.17
N VAL A 135 -3.64 11.29 19.01
CA VAL A 135 -2.32 11.20 19.66
C VAL A 135 -1.60 9.90 19.31
N LYS A 136 -0.26 9.95 19.38
CA LYS A 136 0.57 8.75 19.25
C LYS A 136 0.57 7.99 20.56
N GLU A 137 -0.12 6.85 20.60
CA GLU A 137 -0.23 5.96 21.76
C GLU A 137 0.95 5.00 21.87
N TRP A 138 1.47 4.52 20.74
CA TRP A 138 2.57 3.57 20.71
C TRP A 138 3.37 3.68 19.41
N GLN A 139 4.62 3.23 19.46
CA GLN A 139 5.50 3.09 18.30
C GLN A 139 6.48 1.96 18.53
N GLY A 140 6.71 1.13 17.52
CA GLY A 140 7.68 0.04 17.54
C GLY A 140 7.68 -0.75 16.24
N SER A 141 8.42 -1.85 16.22
CA SER A 141 8.46 -2.81 15.11
C SER A 141 7.30 -3.81 15.17
N ARG A 142 7.09 -4.56 14.07
CA ARG A 142 6.12 -5.67 14.03
C ARG A 142 6.42 -6.78 15.05
N HIS A 143 7.67 -6.93 15.49
CA HIS A 143 8.04 -7.91 16.52
C HIS A 143 7.70 -7.43 17.93
N GLU A 144 7.75 -6.13 18.17
CA GLU A 144 7.47 -5.54 19.48
C GLU A 144 5.96 -5.39 19.75
N ILE A 145 5.14 -5.34 18.70
CA ILE A 145 3.70 -5.10 18.82
C ILE A 145 2.99 -6.15 19.69
N PHE A 146 3.43 -7.42 19.63
CA PHE A 146 2.84 -8.52 20.41
C PHE A 146 3.25 -8.49 21.89
N HIS A 147 4.28 -7.75 22.24
CA HIS A 147 4.84 -7.63 23.58
C HIS A 147 4.64 -6.24 24.19
N ALA A 148 3.93 -5.37 23.48
CA ALA A 148 3.69 -4.01 23.94
C ALA A 148 2.82 -4.00 25.22
N ASP A 149 3.28 -3.28 26.24
CA ASP A 149 2.51 -3.00 27.46
C ASP A 149 1.63 -1.75 27.21
N ASN A 150 0.64 -1.91 26.31
CA ASN A 150 -0.32 -0.87 25.96
C ASN A 150 -1.70 -1.52 25.75
N GLU A 151 -2.63 -1.25 26.67
CA GLU A 151 -3.96 -1.87 26.68
C GLU A 151 -4.74 -1.55 25.40
N ALA A 152 -4.74 -0.29 24.94
CA ALA A 152 -5.46 0.16 23.77
C ALA A 152 -4.94 -0.50 22.47
N LEU A 153 -3.62 -0.64 22.34
CA LEU A 153 -3.00 -1.38 21.25
C LEU A 153 -3.38 -2.86 21.31
N ASN A 154 -3.32 -3.47 22.50
CA ASN A 154 -3.68 -4.87 22.70
C ASN A 154 -5.14 -5.13 22.33
N GLU A 155 -6.07 -4.27 22.73
CA GLU A 155 -7.48 -4.36 22.33
C GLU A 155 -7.63 -4.34 20.80
N PHE A 156 -6.92 -3.45 20.12
CA PHE A 156 -6.97 -3.32 18.67
C PHE A 156 -6.35 -4.53 17.96
N VAL A 157 -5.12 -4.90 18.32
CA VAL A 157 -4.37 -5.99 17.68
C VAL A 157 -5.04 -7.34 17.90
N PHE A 158 -5.49 -7.61 19.13
CA PHE A 158 -6.11 -8.89 19.51
C PHE A 158 -7.64 -8.87 19.40
N ALA A 159 -8.23 -7.94 18.67
CA ALA A 159 -9.65 -7.97 18.33
C ALA A 159 -10.02 -9.25 17.54
N SER A 160 -9.09 -9.79 16.72
CA SER A 160 -9.31 -11.02 15.98
C SER A 160 -8.82 -12.26 16.74
N GLU A 161 -9.57 -13.38 16.62
CA GLU A 161 -9.21 -14.66 17.22
C GLU A 161 -7.89 -15.25 16.70
N LEU A 162 -7.48 -14.90 15.48
CA LEU A 162 -6.22 -15.33 14.90
C LEU A 162 -5.03 -14.78 15.68
N PHE A 163 -5.00 -13.47 15.92
CA PHE A 163 -3.91 -12.83 16.65
C PHE A 163 -3.89 -13.22 18.14
N LYS A 164 -5.05 -13.49 18.76
CA LYS A 164 -5.09 -14.10 20.12
C LYS A 164 -4.38 -15.44 20.18
N LYS A 165 -4.59 -16.31 19.18
CA LYS A 165 -3.93 -17.63 19.12
C LYS A 165 -2.41 -17.51 18.92
N ILE A 166 -1.94 -16.54 18.15
CA ILE A 166 -0.52 -16.28 17.95
C ILE A 166 0.12 -15.85 19.28
N LYS A 167 -0.47 -14.88 19.99
CA LYS A 167 0.00 -14.42 21.31
C LYS A 167 0.14 -15.57 22.29
N ASN A 168 -0.89 -16.43 22.39
CA ASN A 168 -0.90 -17.57 23.33
C ASN A 168 0.18 -18.61 23.01
N LYS A 169 0.50 -18.82 21.71
CA LYS A 169 1.59 -19.71 21.31
C LYS A 169 2.96 -19.16 21.71
N GLU A 170 3.22 -17.89 21.49
CA GLU A 170 4.49 -17.24 21.86
C GLU A 170 4.71 -17.21 23.38
N GLN A 171 3.65 -16.98 24.16
CA GLN A 171 3.71 -17.03 25.62
C GLN A 171 3.89 -18.45 26.16
N GLY A 172 3.29 -19.47 25.52
CA GLY A 172 3.44 -20.87 25.90
C GLY A 172 4.85 -21.43 25.66
N THR A 173 5.56 -20.93 24.66
CA THR A 173 6.95 -21.34 24.36
C THR A 173 7.95 -20.77 25.36
N ARG A 174 7.70 -19.57 25.92
CA ARG A 174 8.57 -18.94 26.94
C ARG A 174 8.48 -19.58 28.34
N ASN A 175 7.45 -20.35 28.63
CA ASN A 175 7.27 -21.05 29.95
C ASN A 175 7.87 -22.45 29.95
N GLN A 176 8.57 -22.88 28.89
CA GLN A 176 9.19 -24.23 28.78
C GLN A 176 10.73 -24.19 28.76
N ASP A 177 11.32 -22.97 28.82
CA ASP A 177 12.75 -22.76 29.04
C ASP A 177 12.99 -22.21 30.48
#